data_4e6b36decc66c8649f0826229014e16d
#
_entry.id   4e6b36decc66c8649f0826229014e16d
#
_cell.length_a   1.000
_cell.length_b   1.000
_cell.length_c   1.000
_cell.angle_alpha   90.00
_cell.angle_beta   90.00
_cell.angle_gamma   90.00
#
_symmetry.space_group_name_H-M   'P 1'
#
loop_
_entity.id
_entity.type
_entity.pdbx_description
1 polymer ?
#
loop_
_entity_poly.entity_id
_entity_poly.type
_entity_poly.pdbx_seq_one_letter_code
_entity_poly.pdbx_strand_id
1 'polypeptide(L)'
;MAKVVKVSFGWRIPEFPVNGQPVGQEFITQVLKSLETVEGEFDSAWLSDHVIPWASWQNPSTDNLEGWSALNYFMGMFKRLSFGHVVLCNSFRNPGLLAKMAATLSVLSSGRFILGIGAGWKGDEYNSYGYDFEGFR
;
A
#
# COMPACT_ATOMS: atom_id res chain seq x y z
N MET A 1 -2.18 -38.89 -6.85
CA MET A 1 -2.75 -37.97 -5.85
C MET A 1 -2.92 -36.60 -6.50
N ALA A 2 -4.11 -36.03 -6.49
CA ALA A 2 -4.34 -34.67 -7.00
C ALA A 2 -3.56 -33.66 -6.13
N LYS A 3 -2.79 -32.76 -6.77
CA LYS A 3 -2.05 -31.72 -6.05
C LYS A 3 -3.08 -30.72 -5.51
N VAL A 4 -3.22 -30.62 -4.20
CA VAL A 4 -4.07 -29.60 -3.59
C VAL A 4 -3.44 -28.26 -3.87
N VAL A 5 -4.13 -27.43 -4.64
CA VAL A 5 -3.71 -26.03 -4.89
C VAL A 5 -4.19 -25.21 -3.70
N LYS A 6 -3.25 -24.66 -2.92
CA LYS A 6 -3.57 -23.71 -1.85
C LYS A 6 -3.86 -22.34 -2.51
N VAL A 7 -5.07 -21.84 -2.33
CA VAL A 7 -5.43 -20.47 -2.71
C VAL A 7 -5.12 -19.56 -1.53
N SER A 8 -4.47 -18.41 -1.79
CA SER A 8 -4.18 -17.38 -0.79
C SER A 8 -5.03 -16.15 -1.06
N PHE A 9 -5.54 -15.52 -0.02
CA PHE A 9 -6.38 -14.34 -0.09
C PHE A 9 -5.65 -13.13 0.44
N GLY A 10 -5.75 -12.01 -0.30
CA GLY A 10 -5.22 -10.72 0.11
C GLY A 10 -6.34 -9.71 0.36
N TRP A 11 -6.20 -8.89 1.39
CA TRP A 11 -7.10 -7.79 1.69
C TRP A 11 -6.47 -6.46 1.34
N ARG A 12 -7.23 -5.57 0.69
CA ARG A 12 -6.76 -4.23 0.39
C ARG A 12 -7.05 -3.28 1.54
N ILE A 13 -6.01 -2.69 2.09
CA ILE A 13 -6.09 -1.69 3.18
C ILE A 13 -6.68 -0.39 2.61
N PRO A 14 -7.68 0.23 3.26
CA PRO A 14 -8.10 1.58 2.92
C PRO A 14 -6.96 2.59 3.17
N GLU A 15 -6.72 3.47 2.21
CA GLU A 15 -5.64 4.45 2.25
C GLU A 15 -6.13 5.86 2.55
N PHE A 16 -7.41 6.10 2.35
CA PHE A 16 -8.09 7.35 2.63
C PHE A 16 -9.54 7.11 3.07
N PRO A 17 -10.12 8.00 3.89
CA PRO A 17 -11.52 7.92 4.26
C PRO A 17 -12.41 8.25 3.07
N VAL A 18 -13.48 7.49 2.87
CA VAL A 18 -14.55 7.84 1.93
C VAL A 18 -15.59 8.74 2.62
N ASN A 19 -16.45 9.39 1.83
CA ASN A 19 -17.46 10.33 2.33
C ASN A 19 -18.25 9.74 3.51
N GLY A 20 -18.29 10.50 4.61
CA GLY A 20 -18.99 10.12 5.85
C GLY A 20 -18.20 9.19 6.78
N GLN A 21 -17.00 8.78 6.39
CA GLN A 21 -16.09 8.07 7.29
C GLN A 21 -15.29 9.05 8.17
N PRO A 22 -14.84 8.61 9.35
CA PRO A 22 -13.93 9.37 10.18
C PRO A 22 -12.62 9.72 9.45
N VAL A 23 -12.00 10.82 9.86
CA VAL A 23 -10.73 11.31 9.31
C VAL A 23 -9.62 11.28 10.37
N GLY A 24 -8.38 11.48 9.95
CA GLY A 24 -7.22 11.56 10.86
C GLY A 24 -7.07 10.32 11.72
N GLN A 25 -6.82 10.50 13.01
CA GLN A 25 -6.53 9.41 13.95
C GLN A 25 -7.68 8.40 14.12
N GLU A 26 -8.90 8.83 13.96
CA GLU A 26 -10.05 7.93 14.06
C GLU A 26 -10.13 6.99 12.86
N PHE A 27 -9.81 7.49 11.65
CA PHE A 27 -9.65 6.65 10.46
C PHE A 27 -8.58 5.58 10.67
N ILE A 28 -7.40 5.97 11.18
CA ILE A 28 -6.31 5.00 11.47
C ILE A 28 -6.76 3.95 12.47
N THR A 29 -7.49 4.34 13.52
CA THR A 29 -8.03 3.41 14.50
C THR A 29 -8.96 2.38 13.86
N GLN A 30 -9.80 2.78 12.91
CA GLN A 30 -10.67 1.86 12.18
C GLN A 30 -9.88 0.92 11.26
N VAL A 31 -8.84 1.42 10.57
CA VAL A 31 -7.95 0.59 9.75
C VAL A 31 -7.26 -0.48 10.61
N LEU A 32 -6.71 -0.09 11.76
CA LEU A 32 -6.07 -1.03 12.68
C LEU A 32 -7.03 -2.10 13.18
N LYS A 33 -8.23 -1.71 13.58
CA LYS A 33 -9.27 -2.67 14.00
C LYS A 33 -9.68 -3.64 12.88
N SER A 34 -9.72 -3.16 11.64
CA SER A 34 -9.97 -4.03 10.49
C SER A 34 -8.82 -5.01 10.26
N LEU A 35 -7.56 -4.57 10.41
CA LEU A 35 -6.38 -5.41 10.28
C LEU A 35 -6.31 -6.49 11.37
N GLU A 36 -6.80 -6.25 12.58
CA GLU A 36 -6.93 -7.28 13.62
C GLU A 36 -7.84 -8.44 13.16
N THR A 37 -8.95 -8.13 12.50
CA THR A 37 -9.84 -9.15 11.93
C THR A 37 -9.18 -9.84 10.73
N VAL A 38 -8.57 -9.06 9.84
CA VAL A 38 -7.90 -9.55 8.62
C VAL A 38 -6.75 -10.50 8.95
N GLU A 39 -5.99 -10.25 10.01
CA GLU A 39 -4.87 -11.12 10.42
C GLU A 39 -5.31 -12.55 10.78
N GLY A 40 -6.58 -12.75 11.15
CA GLY A 40 -7.16 -14.06 11.42
C GLY A 40 -7.63 -14.82 10.18
N GLU A 41 -8.01 -14.10 9.11
CA GLU A 41 -8.79 -14.65 7.99
C GLU A 41 -8.06 -14.59 6.64
N PHE A 42 -7.07 -13.72 6.48
CA PHE A 42 -6.36 -13.48 5.23
C PHE A 42 -4.87 -13.85 5.33
N ASP A 43 -4.25 -14.13 4.18
CA ASP A 43 -2.81 -14.43 4.09
C ASP A 43 -1.96 -13.15 3.93
N SER A 44 -2.54 -12.08 3.39
CA SER A 44 -1.82 -10.85 3.07
C SER A 44 -2.69 -9.61 3.09
N ALA A 45 -2.05 -8.46 3.31
CA ALA A 45 -2.67 -7.14 3.23
C ALA A 45 -1.89 -6.22 2.26
N TRP A 46 -2.60 -5.36 1.53
CA TRP A 46 -2.06 -4.65 0.37
C TRP A 46 -2.42 -3.16 0.41
N LEU A 47 -1.46 -2.31 0.04
CA LEU A 47 -1.62 -0.87 -0.15
C LEU A 47 -1.27 -0.47 -1.59
N SER A 48 -1.86 0.59 -2.11
CA SER A 48 -1.32 1.26 -3.29
C SER A 48 -0.25 2.29 -2.90
N ASP A 49 0.30 2.97 -3.89
CA ASP A 49 1.34 4.00 -3.69
C ASP A 49 0.85 5.38 -4.17
N HIS A 50 -0.46 5.59 -4.09
CA HIS A 50 -1.04 6.88 -4.42
C HIS A 50 -0.72 7.91 -3.33
N VAL A 51 -0.31 9.11 -3.75
CA VAL A 51 0.03 10.22 -2.84
C VAL A 51 -1.11 11.22 -2.69
N ILE A 52 -2.16 11.08 -3.52
CA ILE A 52 -3.48 11.71 -3.36
C ILE A 52 -4.56 10.66 -3.62
N PRO A 53 -5.82 10.84 -3.17
CA PRO A 53 -6.87 9.88 -3.42
C PRO A 53 -6.99 9.53 -4.91
N TRP A 54 -6.89 8.25 -5.25
CA TRP A 54 -6.88 7.78 -6.63
C TRP A 54 -8.24 7.83 -7.31
N ALA A 55 -9.30 7.78 -6.52
CA ALA A 55 -10.65 7.76 -7.04
C ALA A 55 -11.10 9.14 -7.53
N SER A 56 -11.51 9.24 -8.79
CA SER A 56 -11.93 10.51 -9.43
C SER A 56 -13.15 11.18 -8.78
N TRP A 57 -13.94 10.41 -8.04
CA TRP A 57 -15.10 10.90 -7.28
C TRP A 57 -14.73 11.42 -5.88
N GLN A 58 -13.51 11.23 -5.44
CA GLN A 58 -13.02 11.69 -4.15
C GLN A 58 -12.41 13.09 -4.26
N ASN A 59 -12.57 13.91 -3.20
CA ASN A 59 -11.92 15.20 -3.12
C ASN A 59 -10.39 15.01 -3.06
N PRO A 60 -9.61 15.63 -3.98
CA PRO A 60 -8.15 15.53 -3.96
C PRO A 60 -7.48 16.03 -2.67
N SER A 61 -8.18 16.88 -1.91
CA SER A 61 -7.71 17.38 -0.61
C SER A 61 -8.03 16.44 0.56
N THR A 62 -8.59 15.27 0.32
CA THR A 62 -8.81 14.27 1.37
C THR A 62 -7.46 13.69 1.80
N ASP A 63 -7.28 13.55 3.10
CA ASP A 63 -6.09 12.91 3.67
C ASP A 63 -5.87 11.52 3.06
N ASN A 64 -4.65 11.26 2.64
CA ASN A 64 -4.26 9.99 2.04
C ASN A 64 -2.99 9.46 2.72
N LEU A 65 -2.97 8.19 3.05
CA LEU A 65 -1.78 7.57 3.63
C LEU A 65 -0.71 7.39 2.56
N GLU A 66 0.51 7.80 2.86
CA GLU A 66 1.67 7.46 2.01
C GLU A 66 1.96 5.96 2.15
N GLY A 67 1.93 5.26 1.00
CA GLY A 67 1.85 3.81 0.97
C GLY A 67 3.03 3.10 1.64
N TRP A 68 4.28 3.56 1.42
CA TRP A 68 5.46 2.94 2.01
C TRP A 68 5.49 3.09 3.53
N SER A 69 5.24 4.29 4.04
CA SER A 69 5.24 4.59 5.48
C SER A 69 4.15 3.80 6.21
N ALA A 70 2.94 3.80 5.67
CA ALA A 70 1.81 3.09 6.24
C ALA A 70 2.02 1.58 6.26
N LEU A 71 2.51 1.00 5.16
CA LEU A 71 2.79 -0.44 5.07
C LEU A 71 3.82 -0.88 6.13
N ASN A 72 4.91 -0.11 6.28
CA ASN A 72 5.93 -0.42 7.28
C ASN A 72 5.37 -0.38 8.71
N TYR A 73 4.55 0.62 9.01
CA TYR A 73 3.90 0.75 10.31
C TYR A 73 3.00 -0.46 10.60
N PHE A 74 2.11 -0.83 9.69
CA PHE A 74 1.21 -1.96 9.86
C PHE A 74 1.95 -3.30 9.93
N MET A 75 2.92 -3.51 9.06
CA MET A 75 3.73 -4.75 9.07
C MET A 75 4.56 -4.89 10.37
N GLY A 76 4.91 -3.76 10.99
CA GLY A 76 5.53 -3.75 12.32
C GLY A 76 4.59 -4.24 13.42
N MET A 77 3.30 -4.00 13.30
CA MET A 77 2.28 -4.37 14.29
C MET A 77 1.74 -5.79 14.06
N PHE A 78 1.39 -6.14 12.82
CA PHE A 78 0.76 -7.42 12.46
C PHE A 78 1.81 -8.41 11.96
N LYS A 79 2.00 -9.50 12.67
CA LYS A 79 3.14 -10.43 12.45
C LYS A 79 2.77 -11.68 11.63
N ARG A 80 1.51 -11.96 11.46
CA ARG A 80 1.03 -13.15 10.75
C ARG A 80 0.74 -12.89 9.27
N LEU A 81 0.46 -11.63 8.91
CA LEU A 81 0.21 -11.23 7.53
C LEU A 81 1.51 -11.00 6.75
N SER A 82 1.49 -11.35 5.47
CA SER A 82 2.39 -10.76 4.49
C SER A 82 1.85 -9.39 4.06
N PHE A 83 2.74 -8.46 3.75
CA PHE A 83 2.35 -7.11 3.31
C PHE A 83 2.97 -6.77 1.97
N GLY A 84 2.21 -6.18 1.08
CA GLY A 84 2.69 -5.80 -0.24
C GLY A 84 2.05 -4.53 -0.78
N HIS A 85 2.63 -4.05 -1.87
CA HIS A 85 2.03 -2.96 -2.63
C HIS A 85 1.37 -3.46 -3.90
N VAL A 86 0.22 -2.87 -4.21
CA VAL A 86 -0.52 -3.10 -5.45
C VAL A 86 -0.85 -1.73 -6.08
N VAL A 87 0.15 -1.08 -6.68
CA VAL A 87 1.58 -1.37 -6.76
C VAL A 87 2.39 -0.14 -6.38
N LEU A 88 3.69 -0.30 -6.03
CA LEU A 88 4.61 0.84 -5.90
C LEU A 88 4.84 1.50 -7.26
N CYS A 89 4.73 2.82 -7.31
CA CYS A 89 5.09 3.60 -8.48
C CYS A 89 6.61 3.73 -8.58
N ASN A 90 7.18 3.13 -9.63
CA ASN A 90 8.64 3.15 -9.83
C ASN A 90 9.21 4.57 -9.98
N SER A 91 8.41 5.51 -10.49
CA SER A 91 8.85 6.88 -10.76
C SER A 91 8.91 7.77 -9.52
N PHE A 92 8.28 7.39 -8.40
CA PHE A 92 8.27 8.21 -7.18
C PHE A 92 9.54 8.10 -6.35
N ARG A 93 10.43 7.14 -6.65
CA ARG A 93 11.65 6.90 -5.88
C ARG A 93 12.83 6.57 -6.79
N ASN A 94 14.02 6.96 -6.37
CA ASN A 94 15.23 6.46 -7.04
C ASN A 94 15.24 4.92 -6.99
N PRO A 95 15.42 4.22 -8.12
CA PRO A 95 15.30 2.77 -8.17
C PRO A 95 16.34 2.03 -7.32
N GLY A 96 17.56 2.58 -7.20
CA GLY A 96 18.59 2.02 -6.34
C GLY A 96 18.22 2.15 -4.86
N LEU A 97 17.64 3.28 -4.47
CA LEU A 97 17.13 3.48 -3.11
C LEU A 97 15.97 2.54 -2.82
N LEU A 98 15.00 2.42 -3.75
CA LEU A 98 13.86 1.52 -3.60
C LEU A 98 14.31 0.06 -3.43
N ALA A 99 15.27 -0.39 -4.24
CA ALA A 99 15.85 -1.74 -4.11
C ALA A 99 16.47 -1.96 -2.71
N LYS A 100 17.20 -0.95 -2.19
CA LYS A 100 17.77 -1.01 -0.84
C LYS A 100 16.70 -1.05 0.24
N MET A 101 15.67 -0.24 0.11
CA MET A 101 14.53 -0.20 1.04
C MET A 101 13.80 -1.56 1.06
N ALA A 102 13.51 -2.12 -0.12
CA ALA A 102 12.83 -3.40 -0.26
C ALA A 102 13.64 -4.56 0.34
N ALA A 103 14.95 -4.63 0.04
CA ALA A 103 15.83 -5.65 0.60
C ALA A 103 15.90 -5.55 2.13
N THR A 104 16.01 -4.34 2.68
CA THR A 104 16.01 -4.10 4.12
C THR A 104 14.71 -4.56 4.76
N LEU A 105 13.59 -4.18 4.16
CA LEU A 105 12.28 -4.51 4.68
C LEU A 105 11.99 -6.02 4.62
N SER A 106 12.46 -6.70 3.58
CA SER A 106 12.38 -8.17 3.48
C SER A 106 13.09 -8.86 4.65
N VAL A 107 14.29 -8.38 5.02
CA VAL A 107 15.02 -8.92 6.18
C VAL A 107 14.30 -8.61 7.48
N LEU A 108 13.91 -7.35 7.72
CA LEU A 108 13.23 -6.93 8.96
C LEU A 108 11.90 -7.65 9.17
N SER A 109 11.20 -7.97 8.08
CA SER A 109 9.92 -8.68 8.12
C SER A 109 10.04 -10.20 8.12
N SER A 110 11.26 -10.76 8.08
CA SER A 110 11.48 -12.20 7.91
C SER A 110 10.81 -12.77 6.64
N GLY A 111 10.92 -12.03 5.53
CA GLY A 111 10.40 -12.43 4.22
C GLY A 111 8.89 -12.21 4.01
N ARG A 112 8.21 -11.50 4.91
CA ARG A 112 6.77 -11.19 4.76
C ARG A 112 6.46 -10.01 3.84
N PHE A 113 7.47 -9.28 3.39
CA PHE A 113 7.30 -8.18 2.44
C PHE A 113 7.19 -8.70 1.01
N ILE A 114 6.21 -8.19 0.25
CA ILE A 114 5.99 -8.49 -1.16
C ILE A 114 6.20 -7.20 -1.97
N LEU A 115 7.20 -7.19 -2.84
CA LEU A 115 7.46 -6.06 -3.73
C LEU A 115 6.54 -6.15 -4.97
N GLY A 116 5.45 -5.42 -4.97
CA GLY A 116 4.66 -5.14 -6.16
C GLY A 116 5.09 -3.80 -6.76
N ILE A 117 5.48 -3.76 -8.02
CA ILE A 117 6.00 -2.56 -8.69
C ILE A 117 5.27 -2.29 -10.00
N GLY A 118 5.02 -1.02 -10.30
CA GLY A 118 4.36 -0.56 -11.51
C GLY A 118 4.94 0.75 -12.01
N ALA A 119 4.56 1.14 -13.22
CA ALA A 119 5.08 2.34 -13.87
C ALA A 119 4.44 3.65 -13.39
N GLY A 120 3.29 3.57 -12.72
CA GLY A 120 2.46 4.74 -12.43
C GLY A 120 1.54 5.11 -13.61
N TRP A 121 0.52 5.92 -13.36
CA TRP A 121 -0.45 6.28 -14.40
C TRP A 121 -1.14 7.65 -14.18
N LYS A 122 -1.16 8.13 -12.94
CA LYS A 122 -2.00 9.28 -12.50
C LYS A 122 -1.17 10.59 -12.56
N GLY A 123 -1.21 11.26 -13.71
CA GLY A 123 -0.38 12.44 -14.00
C GLY A 123 -0.56 13.61 -13.04
N ASP A 124 -1.75 13.78 -12.43
CA ASP A 124 -2.00 14.84 -11.44
C ASP A 124 -1.20 14.64 -10.15
N GLU A 125 -0.91 13.40 -9.76
CA GLU A 125 -0.01 13.11 -8.63
C GLU A 125 1.41 13.56 -8.92
N TYR A 126 1.92 13.27 -10.13
CA TYR A 126 3.25 13.72 -10.57
C TYR A 126 3.36 15.24 -10.51
N ASN A 127 2.38 15.94 -11.08
CA ASN A 127 2.34 17.41 -11.08
C ASN A 127 2.29 17.99 -9.66
N SER A 128 1.49 17.39 -8.77
CA SER A 128 1.29 17.87 -7.40
C SER A 128 2.54 17.73 -6.53
N TYR A 129 3.38 16.72 -6.80
CA TYR A 129 4.58 16.43 -6.04
C TYR A 129 5.89 16.76 -6.78
N GLY A 130 5.81 17.40 -7.96
CA GLY A 130 6.97 17.84 -8.72
C GLY A 130 7.77 16.71 -9.36
N TYR A 131 7.12 15.59 -9.69
CA TYR A 131 7.72 14.53 -10.48
C TYR A 131 7.48 14.75 -11.98
N ASP A 132 8.44 14.40 -12.80
CA ASP A 132 8.26 14.39 -14.25
C ASP A 132 7.36 13.22 -14.66
N PHE A 133 6.30 13.52 -15.42
CA PHE A 133 5.41 12.53 -16.00
C PHE A 133 5.47 12.61 -17.53
N GLU A 134 6.32 11.77 -18.12
CA GLU A 134 6.44 11.71 -19.58
C GLU A 134 5.31 10.93 -20.26
N GLY A 135 4.44 10.30 -19.48
CA GLY A 135 3.42 9.38 -19.98
C GLY A 135 4.01 8.09 -20.54
N PHE A 136 3.17 7.13 -20.84
CA PHE A 136 3.60 5.93 -21.59
C PHE A 136 3.63 6.30 -23.07
N ARG A 137 4.82 6.36 -23.67
CA ARG A 137 5.01 6.39 -25.12
C ARG A 137 5.22 5.00 -25.65
#